data_eb14dee0515449abcd41c5f7e1574d4c
#
_entry.id   eb14dee0515449abcd41c5f7e1574d4c
#
_cell.length_a   1.000
_cell.length_b   1.000
_cell.length_c   1.000
_cell.angle_alpha   90.00
_cell.angle_beta   90.00
_cell.angle_gamma   90.00
#
_symmetry.space_group_name_H-M   'P 1'
#
loop_
_entity.id
_entity.type
_entity.pdbx_description
1 polymer ?
#
loop_
_entity_poly.entity_id
_entity_poly.type
_entity_poly.pdbx_seq_one_letter_code
_entity_poly.pdbx_strand_id
1 'polypeptide(L)'
;MWPVNHDHYNEGFGVWRPETQSYHMGLDIMPGYGTTIVSATDGVVVTAEYSGSFGNHVVIYDGGYYTVIYGHMIEGSIPPNIVPGAIVKMGDPIGQVGSTGRSTGPHLHFEIHDGDTPVNPWSVMNKYATG
;
A
#
# COMPACT_ATOMS: atom_id res chain seq x y z
N MET A 1 3.93 -5.57 -10.16
CA MET A 1 3.56 -4.22 -10.71
C MET A 1 3.57 -3.19 -9.60
N TRP A 2 4.09 -2.01 -9.84
CA TRP A 2 3.97 -0.93 -8.88
C TRP A 2 2.52 -0.47 -8.77
N PRO A 3 2.01 -0.20 -7.56
CA PRO A 3 0.60 0.18 -7.38
C PRO A 3 0.24 1.57 -7.89
N VAL A 4 1.24 2.44 -8.02
CA VAL A 4 1.16 3.80 -8.57
C VAL A 4 2.48 4.14 -9.23
N ASN A 5 2.54 5.27 -9.96
CA ASN A 5 3.80 5.81 -10.42
C ASN A 5 4.69 6.12 -9.21
N HIS A 6 5.90 5.58 -9.20
CA HIS A 6 6.81 5.65 -8.06
C HIS A 6 8.02 6.59 -8.29
N ASP A 7 7.90 7.54 -9.22
CA ASP A 7 8.97 8.49 -9.51
C ASP A 7 9.25 9.44 -8.33
N HIS A 8 8.22 9.72 -7.52
CA HIS A 8 8.33 10.58 -6.35
C HIS A 8 7.99 9.80 -5.09
N TYR A 9 8.96 9.66 -4.22
CA TYR A 9 8.78 9.02 -2.92
C TYR A 9 9.51 9.84 -1.86
N ASN A 10 9.05 9.75 -0.62
CA ASN A 10 9.58 10.58 0.46
C ASN A 10 10.53 9.80 1.37
N GLU A 11 10.07 8.70 1.94
CA GLU A 11 10.86 7.92 2.87
C GLU A 11 10.91 6.46 2.46
N GLY A 12 12.13 5.91 2.54
CA GLY A 12 12.36 4.50 2.32
C GLY A 12 12.12 3.66 3.57
N PHE A 13 12.06 2.37 3.37
CA PHE A 13 11.96 1.37 4.43
C PHE A 13 13.16 1.46 5.37
N GLY A 14 12.88 1.36 6.68
CA GLY A 14 13.90 1.31 7.72
C GLY A 14 14.43 2.67 8.18
N VAL A 15 13.89 3.77 7.64
CA VAL A 15 14.26 5.10 8.08
C VAL A 15 13.67 5.37 9.46
N TRP A 16 14.50 5.85 10.41
CA TRP A 16 14.06 6.19 11.75
C TRP A 16 13.21 7.46 11.74
N ARG A 17 12.08 7.41 12.41
CA ARG A 17 11.16 8.54 12.57
C ARG A 17 11.12 8.98 14.01
N PRO A 18 11.73 10.12 14.37
CA PRO A 18 11.72 10.62 15.75
C PRO A 18 10.33 10.94 16.27
N GLU A 19 9.43 11.42 15.41
CA GLU A 19 8.06 11.81 15.76
C GLU A 19 7.21 10.66 16.24
N THR A 20 7.45 9.45 15.75
CA THR A 20 6.75 8.23 16.17
C THR A 20 7.62 7.30 16.99
N GLN A 21 8.92 7.61 17.13
CA GLN A 21 9.91 6.76 17.78
C GLN A 21 9.93 5.34 17.24
N SER A 22 9.87 5.22 15.92
CA SER A 22 9.83 3.93 15.25
C SER A 22 10.50 4.02 13.88
N TYR A 23 10.81 2.86 13.31
CA TYR A 23 11.31 2.78 11.94
C TYR A 23 10.14 2.76 10.96
N HIS A 24 10.34 3.35 9.78
CA HIS A 24 9.36 3.31 8.71
C HIS A 24 9.26 1.87 8.16
N MET A 25 8.07 1.29 8.22
CA MET A 25 7.83 -0.12 7.87
C MET A 25 7.44 -0.31 6.40
N GLY A 26 7.44 0.74 5.62
CA GLY A 26 7.03 0.71 4.22
C GLY A 26 7.67 1.80 3.41
N LEU A 27 7.02 2.15 2.31
CA LEU A 27 7.47 3.19 1.38
C LEU A 27 6.32 4.17 1.18
N ASP A 28 6.59 5.46 1.31
CA ASP A 28 5.62 6.51 1.01
C ASP A 28 5.85 7.02 -0.40
N ILE A 29 4.84 6.90 -1.26
CA ILE A 29 4.90 7.28 -2.67
C ILE A 29 3.92 8.43 -2.92
N MET A 30 4.38 9.45 -3.62
CA MET A 30 3.61 10.68 -3.86
C MET A 30 3.33 10.90 -5.34
N PRO A 31 2.36 10.16 -5.92
CA PRO A 31 2.00 10.34 -7.33
C PRO A 31 0.99 11.47 -7.56
N GLY A 32 0.45 12.03 -6.48
CA GLY A 32 -0.57 13.07 -6.51
C GLY A 32 -1.89 12.62 -5.92
N TYR A 33 -2.60 13.55 -5.27
CA TYR A 33 -3.92 13.29 -4.69
C TYR A 33 -4.90 12.83 -5.75
N GLY A 34 -5.65 11.79 -5.46
CA GLY A 34 -6.66 11.24 -6.38
C GLY A 34 -6.13 10.24 -7.41
N THR A 35 -4.81 10.00 -7.45
CA THR A 35 -4.23 9.00 -8.35
C THR A 35 -4.80 7.61 -8.04
N THR A 36 -5.23 6.89 -9.08
CA THR A 36 -5.74 5.53 -8.92
C THR A 36 -4.63 4.60 -8.44
N ILE A 37 -4.93 3.84 -7.38
CA ILE A 37 -4.07 2.79 -6.86
C ILE A 37 -4.55 1.47 -7.44
N VAL A 38 -3.62 0.69 -7.98
CA VAL A 38 -3.93 -0.65 -8.50
C VAL A 38 -3.27 -1.72 -7.64
N SER A 39 -3.82 -2.93 -7.65
CA SER A 39 -3.20 -4.05 -6.94
C SER A 39 -1.86 -4.37 -7.56
N ALA A 40 -0.83 -4.48 -6.73
CA ALA A 40 0.52 -4.83 -7.16
C ALA A 40 0.65 -6.31 -7.53
N THR A 41 -0.32 -7.12 -7.17
CA THR A 41 -0.27 -8.58 -7.31
C THR A 41 -1.67 -9.16 -7.50
N ASP A 42 -1.74 -10.35 -8.08
CA ASP A 42 -2.91 -11.22 -7.94
C ASP A 42 -3.04 -11.62 -6.49
N GLY A 43 -4.25 -11.78 -5.99
CA GLY A 43 -4.42 -12.23 -4.61
C GLY A 43 -5.85 -12.15 -4.11
N VAL A 44 -5.97 -12.19 -2.78
CA VAL A 44 -7.24 -12.16 -2.05
C VAL A 44 -7.22 -10.97 -1.10
N VAL A 45 -8.31 -10.20 -1.10
CA VAL A 45 -8.48 -9.09 -0.16
C VAL A 45 -8.66 -9.67 1.25
N VAL A 46 -7.79 -9.26 2.17
CA VAL A 46 -7.86 -9.63 3.58
C VAL A 46 -8.65 -8.58 4.36
N THR A 47 -8.40 -7.30 4.07
CA THR A 47 -8.98 -6.17 4.78
C THR A 47 -9.26 -5.05 3.80
N ALA A 48 -10.38 -4.35 3.99
CA ALA A 48 -10.72 -3.11 3.29
C ALA A 48 -11.54 -2.26 4.26
N GLU A 49 -10.88 -1.39 5.04
CA GLU A 49 -11.51 -0.67 6.14
C GLU A 49 -10.74 0.59 6.51
N TYR A 50 -11.23 1.32 7.51
CA TYR A 50 -10.56 2.47 8.10
C TYR A 50 -9.86 2.08 9.39
N SER A 51 -8.64 2.60 9.60
CA SER A 51 -7.94 2.56 10.88
C SER A 51 -7.35 3.94 11.17
N GLY A 52 -7.03 4.19 12.45
CA GLY A 52 -6.46 5.48 12.85
C GLY A 52 -5.06 5.74 12.27
N SER A 53 -4.28 4.69 12.03
CA SER A 53 -2.92 4.81 11.51
C SER A 53 -2.88 4.84 9.99
N PHE A 54 -3.50 3.86 9.32
CA PHE A 54 -3.47 3.74 7.86
C PHE A 54 -4.57 4.54 7.16
N GLY A 55 -5.57 5.04 7.90
CA GLY A 55 -6.76 5.61 7.28
C GLY A 55 -7.55 4.55 6.54
N ASN A 56 -8.16 4.92 5.43
CA ASN A 56 -8.80 3.97 4.54
C ASN A 56 -7.72 3.15 3.84
N HIS A 57 -7.75 1.83 4.02
CA HIS A 57 -6.68 0.97 3.52
C HIS A 57 -7.20 -0.37 3.03
N VAL A 58 -6.41 -1.01 2.17
CA VAL A 58 -6.67 -2.35 1.65
C VAL A 58 -5.45 -3.20 1.94
N VAL A 59 -5.69 -4.44 2.37
CA VAL A 59 -4.66 -5.45 2.59
C VAL A 59 -4.95 -6.62 1.65
N ILE A 60 -3.96 -7.02 0.87
CA ILE A 60 -4.07 -8.11 -0.10
C ILE A 60 -3.00 -9.16 0.19
N TYR A 61 -3.42 -10.42 0.27
CA TYR A 61 -2.51 -11.56 0.39
C TYR A 61 -2.33 -12.20 -0.98
N ASP A 62 -1.08 -12.42 -1.39
CA ASP A 62 -0.77 -12.93 -2.73
C ASP A 62 -0.98 -14.44 -2.88
N GLY A 63 -1.32 -15.13 -1.80
CA GLY A 63 -1.52 -16.58 -1.80
C GLY A 63 -0.25 -17.39 -1.60
N GLY A 64 0.90 -16.73 -1.48
CA GLY A 64 2.19 -17.38 -1.31
C GLY A 64 2.98 -16.81 -0.15
N TYR A 65 3.79 -15.77 -0.41
CA TYR A 65 4.74 -15.25 0.55
C TYR A 65 4.35 -13.91 1.15
N TYR A 66 3.66 -13.05 0.39
CA TYR A 66 3.55 -11.64 0.73
C TYR A 66 2.13 -11.20 1.04
N THR A 67 2.03 -10.36 2.08
CA THR A 67 0.86 -9.56 2.38
C THR A 67 1.21 -8.10 2.07
N VAL A 68 0.35 -7.41 1.33
CA VAL A 68 0.60 -6.04 0.85
C VAL A 68 -0.44 -5.10 1.43
N ILE A 69 0.02 -3.99 2.00
CA ILE A 69 -0.84 -2.98 2.64
C ILE A 69 -0.75 -1.69 1.84
N TYR A 70 -1.93 -1.12 1.51
CA TYR A 70 -2.08 0.12 0.76
C TYR A 70 -2.87 1.09 1.63
N GLY A 71 -2.22 2.14 2.13
CA GLY A 71 -2.81 3.04 3.14
C GLY A 71 -3.09 4.45 2.66
N HIS A 72 -3.82 5.19 3.48
CA HIS A 72 -4.19 6.60 3.33
C HIS A 72 -5.06 6.91 2.10
N MET A 73 -5.93 5.99 1.72
CA MET A 73 -6.83 6.16 0.58
C MET A 73 -7.95 7.18 0.89
N ILE A 74 -8.46 7.80 -0.15
CA ILE A 74 -9.62 8.70 -0.07
C ILE A 74 -10.83 7.92 0.43
N GLU A 75 -11.60 8.50 1.35
CA GLU A 75 -12.86 7.92 1.80
C GLU A 75 -13.80 7.73 0.61
N GLY A 76 -14.38 6.54 0.52
CA GLY A 76 -15.29 6.21 -0.58
C GLY A 76 -14.61 5.84 -1.89
N SER A 77 -13.26 5.84 -1.95
CA SER A 77 -12.54 5.51 -3.19
C SER A 77 -12.34 4.02 -3.40
N ILE A 78 -12.48 3.21 -2.35
CA ILE A 78 -12.34 1.76 -2.46
C ILE A 78 -13.58 1.22 -3.19
N PRO A 79 -13.41 0.56 -4.35
CA PRO A 79 -14.57 0.03 -5.08
C PRO A 79 -15.40 -0.95 -4.24
N PRO A 80 -16.73 -1.00 -4.43
CA PRO A 80 -17.60 -1.84 -3.59
C PRO A 80 -17.35 -3.34 -3.72
N ASN A 81 -16.68 -3.79 -4.78
CA ASN A 81 -16.30 -5.18 -4.95
C ASN A 81 -14.99 -5.55 -4.20
N ILE A 82 -14.26 -4.57 -3.71
CA ILE A 82 -13.03 -4.79 -2.94
C ILE A 82 -13.42 -4.96 -1.47
N VAL A 83 -13.71 -6.18 -1.12
CA VAL A 83 -14.16 -6.57 0.24
C VAL A 83 -13.39 -7.82 0.66
N PRO A 84 -13.29 -8.10 1.98
CA PRO A 84 -12.61 -9.31 2.45
C PRO A 84 -13.10 -10.57 1.75
N GLY A 85 -12.17 -11.37 1.26
CA GLY A 85 -12.45 -12.59 0.48
C GLY A 85 -12.53 -12.39 -1.02
N ALA A 86 -12.59 -11.16 -1.51
CA ALA A 86 -12.63 -10.90 -2.95
C ALA A 86 -11.30 -11.27 -3.62
N ILE A 87 -11.40 -11.83 -4.82
CA ILE A 87 -10.23 -12.12 -5.66
C ILE A 87 -9.89 -10.88 -6.48
N VAL A 88 -8.62 -10.50 -6.49
CA VAL A 88 -8.13 -9.41 -7.32
C VAL A 88 -7.03 -9.90 -8.25
N LYS A 89 -6.89 -9.20 -9.37
CA LYS A 89 -5.81 -9.41 -10.33
C LYS A 89 -4.85 -8.23 -10.28
N MET A 90 -3.59 -8.50 -10.56
CA MET A 90 -2.59 -7.45 -10.73
C MET A 90 -3.13 -6.37 -11.69
N GLY A 91 -3.08 -5.11 -11.26
CA GLY A 91 -3.57 -3.99 -12.05
C GLY A 91 -5.02 -3.60 -11.79
N ASP A 92 -5.79 -4.38 -11.02
CA ASP A 92 -7.17 -4.01 -10.67
C ASP A 92 -7.18 -2.76 -9.80
N PRO A 93 -8.07 -1.78 -10.07
CA PRO A 93 -8.20 -0.61 -9.20
C PRO A 93 -8.69 -0.99 -7.81
N ILE A 94 -8.05 -0.46 -6.77
CA ILE A 94 -8.40 -0.77 -5.38
C ILE A 94 -8.67 0.47 -4.54
N GLY A 95 -8.43 1.67 -5.07
CA GLY A 95 -8.69 2.92 -4.37
C GLY A 95 -7.97 4.09 -5.02
N GLN A 96 -7.93 5.22 -4.33
CA GLN A 96 -7.26 6.43 -4.80
C GLN A 96 -6.39 7.03 -3.69
N VAL A 97 -5.27 7.63 -4.10
CA VAL A 97 -4.33 8.27 -3.18
C VAL A 97 -5.00 9.43 -2.47
N GLY A 98 -4.98 9.40 -1.15
CA GLY A 98 -5.53 10.43 -0.29
C GLY A 98 -4.57 10.80 0.84
N SER A 99 -5.13 11.20 1.98
CA SER A 99 -4.37 11.58 3.16
C SER A 99 -5.13 11.24 4.44
N THR A 100 -5.93 10.17 4.42
CA THR A 100 -6.71 9.73 5.57
C THR A 100 -5.85 9.03 6.61
N GLY A 101 -6.30 9.01 7.86
CA GLY A 101 -5.54 8.44 8.95
C GLY A 101 -4.39 9.33 9.39
N ARG A 102 -3.30 8.71 9.87
CA ARG A 102 -2.11 9.45 10.32
C ARG A 102 -1.27 9.85 9.12
N SER A 103 -1.56 11.01 8.54
CA SER A 103 -0.88 11.51 7.35
C SER A 103 -0.75 13.02 7.42
N THR A 104 0.38 13.55 6.96
CA THR A 104 0.66 14.99 6.88
C THR A 104 0.47 15.56 5.48
N GLY A 105 0.14 14.73 4.51
CA GLY A 105 -0.10 15.14 3.14
C GLY A 105 -0.40 13.95 2.25
N PRO A 106 -0.86 14.19 1.02
CA PRO A 106 -1.27 13.11 0.12
C PRO A 106 -0.11 12.18 -0.24
N HIS A 107 -0.27 10.90 0.05
CA HIS A 107 0.68 9.87 -0.35
C HIS A 107 0.04 8.48 -0.24
N LEU A 108 0.61 7.51 -0.94
CA LEU A 108 0.33 6.10 -0.71
C LEU A 108 1.36 5.53 0.25
N HIS A 109 0.90 5.00 1.38
CA HIS A 109 1.76 4.21 2.26
C HIS A 109 1.69 2.76 1.81
N PHE A 110 2.82 2.22 1.36
CA PHE A 110 2.91 0.91 0.72
C PHE A 110 3.82 0.01 1.55
N GLU A 111 3.23 -1.02 2.18
CA GLU A 111 3.98 -2.01 2.96
C GLU A 111 3.89 -3.37 2.31
N ILE A 112 4.98 -4.13 2.40
CA ILE A 112 5.03 -5.54 2.01
C ILE A 112 5.56 -6.32 3.20
N HIS A 113 4.83 -7.37 3.59
CA HIS A 113 5.21 -8.27 4.67
C HIS A 113 5.46 -9.66 4.12
N ASP A 114 6.61 -10.23 4.48
CA ASP A 114 6.91 -11.65 4.26
C ASP A 114 6.52 -12.39 5.54
N GLY A 115 5.38 -13.09 5.49
CA GLY A 115 4.74 -13.56 6.71
C GLY A 115 4.38 -12.37 7.60
N ASP A 116 4.91 -12.33 8.82
CA ASP A 116 4.67 -11.23 9.76
C ASP A 116 5.79 -10.16 9.72
N THR A 117 6.79 -10.34 8.87
CA THR A 117 7.98 -9.48 8.84
C THR A 117 7.88 -8.44 7.74
N PRO A 118 7.86 -7.12 8.07
CA PRO A 118 7.96 -6.08 7.04
C PRO A 118 9.28 -6.18 6.29
N VAL A 119 9.21 -6.05 4.97
CA VAL A 119 10.39 -6.09 4.09
C VAL A 119 10.44 -4.83 3.23
N ASN A 120 11.62 -4.51 2.72
CA ASN A 120 11.81 -3.34 1.89
C ASN A 120 11.04 -3.50 0.57
N PRO A 121 10.02 -2.65 0.29
CA PRO A 121 9.26 -2.76 -0.95
C PRO A 121 10.12 -2.66 -2.21
N TRP A 122 11.19 -1.87 -2.19
CA TRP A 122 12.11 -1.76 -3.32
C TRP A 122 12.72 -3.11 -3.70
N SER A 123 13.13 -3.90 -2.71
CA SER A 123 13.76 -5.21 -2.95
C SER A 123 12.79 -6.16 -3.64
N VAL A 124 11.52 -6.16 -3.21
CA VAL A 124 10.50 -7.04 -3.77
C VAL A 124 10.08 -6.57 -5.16
N MET A 125 9.77 -5.28 -5.30
CA MET A 125 9.24 -4.75 -6.56
C MET A 125 10.28 -4.75 -7.67
N ASN A 126 11.54 -4.43 -7.36
CA ASN A 126 12.62 -4.47 -8.35
C ASN A 126 12.87 -5.88 -8.88
N LYS A 127 12.73 -6.88 -7.99
CA LYS A 127 12.85 -8.28 -8.40
C LYS A 127 11.82 -8.66 -9.46
N TYR A 128 10.59 -8.15 -9.33
CA TYR A 128 9.53 -8.42 -10.32
C TYR A 128 9.64 -7.52 -11.55
N ALA A 129 10.12 -6.29 -11.38
CA ALA A 129 10.22 -5.34 -12.48
C ALA A 129 11.26 -5.71 -13.53
N THR A 130 12.28 -6.48 -13.15
CA THR A 130 13.35 -6.92 -14.04
C THR A 130 13.08 -8.29 -14.68
N GLY A 131 12.03 -8.93 -14.22
CA GLY A 131 11.70 -10.30 -14.66
C GLY A 131 10.93 -10.38 -15.94
#